data_c4020bc234727bd41a75eca50a6abd19
#
_entry.id   c4020bc234727bd41a75eca50a6abd19
#
_cell.length_a   1.000
_cell.length_b   1.000
_cell.length_c   1.000
_cell.angle_alpha   90.00
_cell.angle_beta   90.00
_cell.angle_gamma   90.00
#
_symmetry.space_group_name_H-M   'P 1'
#
loop_
_entity.id
_entity.type
_entity.pdbx_description
1 polymer ?
#
loop_
_entity_poly.entity_id
_entity_poly.type
_entity_poly.pdbx_seq_one_letter_code
_entity_poly.pdbx_strand_id
1 'polypeptide(L)'
;MMNDNIATPFAKPLYVMLKPAGAHCNLACKYCYYLEKNHLYQNTPRHLMTDEMLEQFTREYIEAQTMPQVLFTWHGGEPLMRSIDFYKKALALQKKYAHGKQIDNVIQTNGTLLTDEWCEFFAQNHWLVG
;
A
#
# COMPACT_ATOMS: atom_id res chain seq x y z
N MET A 1 -23.68 -5.83 26.65
CA MET A 1 -23.11 -5.89 26.38
C MET A 1 -22.55 -6.48 25.67
N MET A 2 -22.44 -6.48 25.32
CA MET A 2 -21.96 -7.09 24.75
C MET A 2 -20.93 -7.59 24.79
N ASN A 3 -20.73 -8.13 24.49
CA ASN A 3 -19.87 -8.85 24.57
C ASN A 3 -18.97 -8.90 23.60
N ASP A 4 -18.39 -8.34 23.62
CA ASP A 4 -17.55 -8.01 22.70
C ASP A 4 -16.44 -8.85 22.56
N ASN A 5 -16.34 -9.65 23.41
CA ASN A 5 -15.33 -10.57 23.42
C ASN A 5 -15.58 -11.58 22.52
N ILE A 6 -16.65 -11.57 21.94
CA ILE A 6 -16.77 -12.49 21.03
C ILE A 6 -15.73 -12.26 20.14
N ALA A 7 -14.97 -13.04 20.29
CA ALA A 7 -13.83 -13.14 19.65
C ALA A 7 -14.05 -12.88 18.25
N THR A 8 -13.82 -11.78 17.92
CA THR A 8 -13.59 -11.55 16.56
C THR A 8 -12.33 -12.31 16.25
N PRO A 9 -12.35 -13.12 15.27
CA PRO A 9 -11.15 -13.82 14.82
C PRO A 9 -10.01 -12.86 14.52
N PHE A 10 -10.29 -11.57 14.42
CA PHE A 10 -9.35 -10.56 14.06
C PHE A 10 -9.13 -9.56 15.19
N ALA A 11 -9.12 -10.05 16.42
CA ALA A 11 -8.82 -9.20 17.57
C ALA A 11 -7.38 -8.68 17.56
N LYS A 12 -6.52 -9.25 16.72
CA LYS A 12 -5.14 -8.76 16.55
C LYS A 12 -5.05 -7.90 15.29
N PRO A 13 -4.10 -6.96 15.26
CA PRO A 13 -3.91 -6.15 14.06
C PRO A 13 -3.58 -7.03 12.86
N LEU A 14 -4.16 -6.70 11.72
CA LEU A 14 -3.85 -7.33 10.47
C LEU A 14 -2.86 -6.44 9.73
N TYR A 15 -1.78 -7.01 9.26
CA TYR A 15 -0.80 -6.28 8.48
C TYR A 15 -0.82 -6.79 7.04
N VAL A 16 -1.01 -5.89 6.11
CA VAL A 16 -1.09 -6.22 4.69
C VAL A 16 -0.06 -5.41 3.93
N MET A 17 0.67 -6.08 3.06
CA MET A 17 1.61 -5.43 2.16
C MET A 17 0.92 -5.24 0.82
N LEU A 18 0.83 -3.99 0.36
CA LEU A 18 0.22 -3.68 -0.92
C LEU A 18 1.26 -3.63 -2.00
N LYS A 19 0.94 -4.17 -3.15
CA LYS A 19 1.81 -4.15 -4.33
C LYS A 19 1.08 -3.50 -5.49
N PRO A 20 0.99 -2.16 -5.49
CA PRO A 20 0.15 -1.45 -6.48
C PRO A 20 0.64 -1.59 -7.91
N ALA A 21 1.91 -1.89 -8.12
CA ALA A 21 2.46 -2.18 -9.44
C ALA A 21 2.79 -3.69 -9.59
N GLY A 22 2.31 -4.52 -8.66
CA GLY A 22 2.61 -5.95 -8.67
C GLY A 22 4.11 -6.20 -8.54
N ALA A 23 4.63 -7.10 -9.35
CA ALA A 23 6.06 -7.40 -9.39
C ALA A 23 6.81 -6.50 -10.39
N HIS A 24 6.14 -5.56 -11.03
CA HIS A 24 6.75 -4.69 -12.03
C HIS A 24 7.79 -3.76 -11.39
N CYS A 25 8.97 -3.71 -11.97
CA CYS A 25 10.06 -2.90 -11.45
C CYS A 25 10.89 -2.37 -12.62
N ASN A 26 11.56 -1.25 -12.40
CA ASN A 26 12.49 -0.67 -13.37
C ASN A 26 13.92 -1.20 -13.21
N LEU A 27 14.14 -2.13 -12.28
CA LEU A 27 15.42 -2.80 -12.07
C LEU A 27 15.24 -4.32 -12.15
N ALA A 28 16.34 -5.01 -12.41
CA ALA A 28 16.38 -6.47 -12.47
C ALA A 28 17.50 -6.97 -11.55
N CYS A 29 17.36 -6.71 -10.26
CA CYS A 29 18.37 -7.09 -9.28
C CYS A 29 18.52 -8.60 -9.20
N LYS A 30 19.75 -9.10 -9.25
CA LYS A 30 20.00 -10.55 -9.27
C LYS A 30 19.48 -11.26 -8.04
N TYR A 31 19.40 -10.59 -6.91
CA TYR A 31 18.93 -11.15 -5.66
C TYR A 31 17.43 -10.95 -5.44
N CYS A 32 16.71 -10.37 -6.38
CA CYS A 32 15.33 -9.99 -6.16
C CYS A 32 14.40 -11.20 -6.18
N TYR A 33 13.68 -11.40 -5.10
CA TYR A 33 12.71 -12.49 -4.98
C TYR A 33 11.64 -12.45 -6.08
N TYR A 34 11.26 -11.23 -6.51
CA TYR A 34 10.16 -11.07 -7.46
C TYR A 34 10.60 -11.18 -8.92
N LEU A 35 11.88 -11.23 -9.19
CA LEU A 35 12.39 -11.25 -10.57
C LEU A 35 11.88 -12.46 -11.33
N GLU A 36 11.88 -13.63 -10.69
CA GLU A 36 11.37 -14.84 -11.29
C GLU A 36 9.85 -14.87 -11.38
N LYS A 37 9.19 -14.11 -10.54
CA LYS A 37 7.72 -14.11 -10.49
C LYS A 37 7.08 -13.33 -11.62
N ASN A 38 7.83 -12.47 -12.29
CA ASN A 38 7.32 -11.71 -13.42
C ASN A 38 6.84 -12.61 -14.55
N HIS A 39 7.46 -13.75 -14.76
CA HIS A 39 7.07 -14.64 -15.86
C HIS A 39 5.70 -15.30 -15.63
N LEU A 40 5.21 -15.31 -14.42
CA LEU A 40 3.87 -15.82 -14.13
C LEU A 40 2.79 -14.95 -14.78
N TYR A 41 3.14 -13.75 -15.18
CA TYR A 41 2.20 -12.78 -15.72
C TYR A 41 2.50 -12.42 -17.19
N GLN A 42 3.25 -13.27 -17.89
CA GLN A 42 3.74 -12.97 -19.23
C GLN A 42 2.65 -12.62 -20.25
N ASN A 43 1.48 -13.18 -20.08
CA ASN A 43 0.40 -13.03 -21.05
C ASN A 43 -0.63 -11.97 -20.62
N THR A 44 -0.35 -11.25 -19.55
CA THR A 44 -1.27 -10.24 -19.07
C THR A 44 -0.56 -8.90 -19.04
N PRO A 45 -1.25 -7.83 -19.42
CA PRO A 45 -0.69 -6.49 -19.29
C PRO A 45 -0.39 -6.24 -17.81
N ARG A 46 0.32 -5.17 -17.53
CA ARG A 46 0.75 -4.82 -16.19
C ARG A 46 -0.35 -5.03 -15.16
N HIS A 47 -0.03 -5.78 -14.10
CA HIS A 47 -0.98 -5.99 -13.01
C HIS A 47 -0.97 -4.78 -12.09
N LEU A 48 -1.56 -3.69 -12.56
CA LEU A 48 -1.67 -2.49 -11.78
C LEU A 48 -2.96 -2.53 -10.97
N MET A 49 -2.88 -2.13 -9.71
CA MET A 49 -4.07 -1.98 -8.89
C MET A 49 -4.97 -0.90 -9.49
N THR A 50 -6.24 -1.21 -9.71
CA THR A 50 -7.20 -0.25 -10.23
C THR A 50 -7.67 0.69 -9.13
N ASP A 51 -8.26 1.82 -9.52
CA ASP A 51 -8.82 2.76 -8.55
C ASP A 51 -9.93 2.11 -7.72
N GLU A 52 -10.74 1.25 -8.36
CA GLU A 52 -11.81 0.53 -7.68
C GLU A 52 -11.26 -0.43 -6.64
N MET A 53 -10.21 -1.16 -6.98
CA MET A 53 -9.55 -2.07 -6.03
C MET A 53 -8.91 -1.30 -4.89
N LEU A 54 -8.31 -0.16 -5.18
CA LEU A 54 -7.70 0.69 -4.17
C LEU A 54 -8.75 1.16 -3.18
N GLU A 55 -9.89 1.62 -3.67
CA GLU A 55 -10.97 2.09 -2.80
C GLU A 55 -11.56 0.95 -1.97
N GLN A 56 -11.85 -0.18 -2.60
CA GLN A 56 -12.41 -1.32 -1.90
C GLN A 56 -11.46 -1.81 -0.81
N PHE A 57 -10.18 -1.99 -1.16
CA PHE A 57 -9.18 -2.43 -0.19
C PHE A 57 -9.06 -1.45 0.96
N THR A 58 -8.95 -0.16 0.65
CA THR A 58 -8.76 0.88 1.69
C THR A 58 -9.90 0.85 2.69
N ARG A 59 -11.13 0.83 2.19
CA ARG A 59 -12.31 0.79 3.03
C ARG A 59 -12.34 -0.47 3.90
N GLU A 60 -12.20 -1.62 3.27
CA GLU A 60 -12.31 -2.89 3.98
C GLU A 60 -11.16 -3.09 4.98
N TYR A 61 -9.96 -2.70 4.60
CA TYR A 61 -8.79 -2.83 5.47
C TYR A 61 -8.92 -1.96 6.72
N ILE A 62 -9.33 -0.72 6.55
CA ILE A 62 -9.50 0.18 7.71
C ILE A 62 -10.65 -0.32 8.59
N GLU A 63 -11.77 -0.73 7.98
CA GLU A 63 -12.94 -1.19 8.74
C GLU A 63 -12.65 -2.48 9.49
N ALA A 64 -11.79 -3.32 8.96
CA ALA A 64 -11.45 -4.60 9.60
C ALA A 64 -10.52 -4.44 10.80
N GLN A 65 -9.83 -3.31 10.92
CA GLN A 65 -8.90 -3.12 12.02
C GLN A 65 -9.64 -2.74 13.31
N THR A 66 -9.29 -3.43 14.39
CA THR A 66 -9.86 -3.12 15.69
C THR A 66 -9.03 -2.11 16.47
N MET A 67 -7.78 -1.87 16.02
CA MET A 67 -6.88 -0.94 16.68
C MET A 67 -7.09 0.48 16.17
N PRO A 68 -6.76 1.50 16.98
CA PRO A 68 -6.93 2.89 16.55
C PRO A 68 -5.89 3.36 15.52
N GLN A 69 -4.89 2.53 15.23
CA GLN A 69 -3.87 2.85 14.24
C GLN A 69 -3.89 1.82 13.13
N VAL A 70 -3.79 2.27 11.89
CA VAL A 70 -3.76 1.41 10.71
C VAL A 70 -2.54 1.76 9.89
N LEU A 71 -1.72 0.76 9.57
CA LEU A 71 -0.51 0.95 8.80
C LEU A 71 -0.70 0.42 7.39
N PHE A 72 -0.49 1.27 6.40
CA PHE A 72 -0.43 0.88 5.00
C PHE A 72 1.03 0.72 4.61
N THR A 73 1.39 -0.47 4.14
CA THR A 73 2.74 -0.79 3.71
C THR A 73 2.74 -0.99 2.20
N TRP A 74 3.41 -0.09 1.50
CA TRP A 74 3.48 -0.11 0.04
C TRP A 74 4.81 -0.75 -0.38
N HIS A 75 4.71 -1.74 -1.23
CA HIS A 75 5.85 -2.56 -1.60
C HIS A 75 5.68 -3.05 -3.04
N GLY A 76 6.35 -4.13 -3.38
CA GLY A 76 6.15 -4.82 -4.64
C GLY A 76 7.44 -5.03 -5.36
N GLY A 77 7.38 -4.94 -6.68
CA GLY A 77 8.46 -4.56 -7.53
C GLY A 77 8.90 -3.16 -7.13
N GLU A 78 8.64 -2.17 -7.97
CA GLU A 78 8.94 -0.80 -7.57
C GLU A 78 7.65 0.01 -7.44
N PRO A 79 7.23 0.41 -6.23
CA PRO A 79 5.97 1.11 -6.06
C PRO A 79 5.94 2.50 -6.69
N LEU A 80 7.10 3.15 -6.92
CA LEU A 80 7.15 4.45 -7.59
C LEU A 80 6.94 4.34 -9.11
N MET A 81 6.74 3.15 -9.63
CA MET A 81 6.23 2.96 -10.99
C MET A 81 4.78 3.43 -11.10
N ARG A 82 4.07 3.58 -9.99
CA ARG A 82 2.77 4.27 -9.95
C ARG A 82 3.03 5.77 -9.76
N SER A 83 2.12 6.58 -10.27
CA SER A 83 2.25 8.04 -10.22
C SER A 83 1.96 8.61 -8.83
N ILE A 84 2.42 9.82 -8.58
CA ILE A 84 2.05 10.55 -7.36
C ILE A 84 0.53 10.68 -7.25
N ASP A 85 -0.16 10.85 -8.37
CA ASP A 85 -1.61 10.98 -8.37
C ASP A 85 -2.30 9.73 -7.81
N PHE A 86 -1.75 8.55 -8.08
CA PHE A 86 -2.26 7.31 -7.49
C PHE A 86 -2.20 7.38 -5.96
N TYR A 87 -1.06 7.81 -5.41
CA TYR A 87 -0.87 7.89 -3.96
C TYR A 87 -1.65 9.05 -3.34
N LYS A 88 -1.88 10.12 -4.08
CA LYS A 88 -2.79 11.19 -3.63
C LYS A 88 -4.23 10.66 -3.49
N LYS A 89 -4.66 9.81 -4.43
CA LYS A 89 -5.96 9.15 -4.32
C LYS A 89 -5.99 8.21 -3.13
N ALA A 90 -4.91 7.48 -2.90
CA ALA A 90 -4.82 6.60 -1.74
C ALA A 90 -5.00 7.37 -0.44
N LEU A 91 -4.33 8.52 -0.31
CA LEU A 91 -4.47 9.36 0.89
C LEU A 91 -5.88 9.91 1.05
N ALA A 92 -6.50 10.33 -0.05
CA ALA A 92 -7.87 10.83 -0.01
C ALA A 92 -8.85 9.75 0.46
N LEU A 93 -8.66 8.52 -0.02
CA LEU A 93 -9.48 7.37 0.38
C LEU A 93 -9.25 7.00 1.84
N GLN A 94 -7.99 7.02 2.29
CA GLN A 94 -7.66 6.79 3.70
C GLN A 94 -8.38 7.80 4.59
N LYS A 95 -8.37 9.06 4.18
CA LYS A 95 -9.04 10.11 4.93
C LYS A 95 -10.55 9.91 4.96
N LYS A 96 -11.11 9.49 3.83
CA LYS A 96 -12.54 9.25 3.69
C LYS A 96 -13.02 8.13 4.63
N TYR A 97 -12.23 7.08 4.77
CA TYR A 97 -12.62 5.89 5.51
C TYR A 97 -11.96 5.73 6.89
N ALA A 98 -11.22 6.73 7.33
CA ALA A 98 -10.45 6.62 8.58
C ALA A 98 -11.32 6.48 9.83
N HIS A 99 -12.47 7.16 9.85
CA HIS A 99 -13.39 7.11 10.99
C HIS A 99 -12.69 7.36 12.35
N GLY A 100 -11.80 8.34 12.34
CA GLY A 100 -11.06 8.72 13.57
C GLY A 100 -9.82 7.90 13.85
N LYS A 101 -9.52 6.89 13.05
CA LYS A 101 -8.29 6.12 13.21
C LYS A 101 -7.10 6.88 12.65
N GLN A 102 -5.94 6.63 13.23
CA GLN A 102 -4.69 7.18 12.71
C GLN A 102 -4.20 6.27 11.58
N ILE A 103 -3.98 6.85 10.42
CA ILE A 103 -3.49 6.10 9.27
C ILE A 103 -2.03 6.51 9.01
N ASP A 104 -1.15 5.52 9.02
CA ASP A 104 0.26 5.71 8.73
C ASP A 104 0.62 5.00 7.44
N ASN A 105 1.58 5.53 6.71
CA ASN A 105 2.05 4.96 5.46
C ASN A 105 3.56 4.77 5.47
N VAL A 106 4.00 3.59 5.06
CA VAL A 106 5.40 3.31 4.80
C VAL A 106 5.54 2.80 3.38
N ILE A 107 6.61 3.15 2.73
CA ILE A 107 6.87 2.71 1.37
C ILE A 107 8.30 2.20 1.25
N GLN A 108 8.45 1.05 0.59
CA GLN A 108 9.75 0.46 0.31
C GLN A 108 10.07 0.68 -1.16
N THR A 109 11.13 1.40 -1.46
CA THR A 109 11.48 1.77 -2.83
C THR A 109 12.97 1.56 -3.08
N ASN A 110 13.32 1.32 -4.34
CA ASN A 110 14.72 1.27 -4.73
C ASN A 110 15.33 2.68 -4.88
N GLY A 111 14.51 3.71 -4.79
CA GLY A 111 14.95 5.10 -4.78
C GLY A 111 15.33 5.69 -6.13
N THR A 112 15.37 4.90 -7.19
CA THR A 112 15.86 5.37 -8.50
C THR A 112 14.91 6.35 -9.19
N LEU A 113 13.64 6.32 -8.82
CA LEU A 113 12.61 7.18 -9.41
C LEU A 113 12.26 8.38 -8.52
N LEU A 114 12.95 8.56 -7.39
CA LEU A 114 12.69 9.68 -6.50
C LEU A 114 13.03 11.00 -7.18
N THR A 115 12.16 11.96 -7.01
CA THR A 115 12.33 13.33 -7.48
C THR A 115 12.05 14.27 -6.31
N ASP A 116 12.31 15.56 -6.49
CA ASP A 116 11.97 16.55 -5.47
C ASP A 116 10.47 16.52 -5.17
N GLU A 117 9.65 16.33 -6.19
CA GLU A 117 8.20 16.25 -6.02
C GLU A 117 7.81 15.07 -5.14
N TRP A 118 8.43 13.91 -5.34
CA TRP A 118 8.21 12.75 -4.49
C TRP A 118 8.63 13.01 -3.05
N CYS A 119 9.79 13.61 -2.87
CA CYS A 119 10.32 13.92 -1.54
C CYS A 119 9.40 14.88 -0.80
N GLU A 120 8.89 15.90 -1.48
CA GLU A 120 7.94 16.83 -0.90
C GLU A 120 6.64 16.12 -0.51
N PHE A 121 6.14 15.25 -1.37
CA PHE A 121 4.93 14.50 -1.11
C PHE A 121 5.08 13.65 0.16
N PHE A 122 6.17 12.91 0.28
CA PHE A 122 6.41 12.07 1.44
C PHE A 122 6.58 12.89 2.72
N ALA A 123 7.31 14.01 2.63
CA ALA A 123 7.54 14.87 3.79
C ALA A 123 6.24 15.51 4.27
N GLN A 124 5.44 16.03 3.35
CA GLN A 124 4.18 16.69 3.71
C GLN A 124 3.17 15.75 4.31
N ASN A 125 3.22 14.48 3.93
CA ASN A 125 2.25 13.47 4.37
C ASN A 125 2.82 12.52 5.42
N HIS A 126 4.02 12.79 5.91
CA HIS A 126 4.67 12.04 6.99
C HIS A 126 4.86 10.55 6.67
N TRP A 127 5.20 10.22 5.43
CA TRP A 127 5.48 8.85 5.04
C TRP A 127 6.86 8.43 5.50
N LEU A 128 6.97 7.20 5.95
CA LEU A 128 8.27 6.59 6.21
C LEU A 128 8.74 5.93 4.92
N VAL A 129 9.94 6.29 4.48
CA VAL A 129 10.50 5.77 3.23
C VAL A 129 11.70 4.89 3.55
N GLY A 130 11.66 3.65 3.09
CA GLY A 130 12.75 2.71 3.28
C GLY A 130 13.31 2.20 1.97
#